data_a2fe7619a6e12bedc512d9c18417905b
#
_entry.id   a2fe7619a6e12bedc512d9c18417905b
#
_cell.length_a   1.000
_cell.length_b   1.000
_cell.length_c   1.000
_cell.angle_alpha   90.00
_cell.angle_beta   90.00
_cell.angle_gamma   90.00
#
_symmetry.space_group_name_H-M   'P 1'
#
loop_
_entity.id
_entity.type
_entity.pdbx_description
1 polymer ?
#
loop_
_entity_poly.entity_id
_entity_poly.type
_entity_poly.pdbx_seq_one_letter_code
_entity_poly.pdbx_strand_id
1 'polypeptide(L)'
;RGYSSFAMCRECGAVDTCPNCDISLTLHMDTKTMNCHYCGFTKDIPHVCPNCSSRSMRYYGTGTQKAYDELEKAFPHARILRMDVDTTRKKGSHEQILEAFGQKEADILLGTQMIAKGLDFPDVTLVGVLNADTALNLPDFRSSERTFQLLTQVAGRAGRADKEGQVLIQSYNPHHYAIEFARKQDYEGFFNHEMNLRRQLGYPPYYFTVGLTLSHKDEEFLVKKSY
;
A
#
# COMPACT_ATOMS: atom_id res chain seq x y z
N ARG A 1 9.09 2.59 9.60
CA ARG A 1 8.81 3.94 9.11
C ARG A 1 7.36 4.27 9.34
N GLY A 2 7.10 5.24 10.23
CA GLY A 2 5.87 5.99 10.37
C GLY A 2 4.59 5.23 10.70
N TYR A 3 3.88 5.77 11.64
CA TYR A 3 2.59 5.27 12.13
C TYR A 3 1.45 5.42 11.08
N SER A 4 1.66 6.25 10.05
CA SER A 4 0.68 6.49 8.98
C SER A 4 1.37 7.04 7.73
N SER A 5 0.97 6.53 6.57
CA SER A 5 1.57 6.95 5.29
C SER A 5 1.02 8.29 4.81
N PHE A 6 -0.24 8.62 5.09
CA PHE A 6 -0.89 9.87 4.67
C PHE A 6 -2.14 10.17 5.51
N ALA A 7 -2.61 11.41 5.44
CA ALA A 7 -3.88 11.84 6.03
C ALA A 7 -4.94 12.00 4.93
N MET A 8 -6.15 11.46 5.16
CA MET A 8 -7.29 11.56 4.24
C MET A 8 -8.55 11.94 4.99
N CYS A 9 -9.37 12.77 4.39
CA CYS A 9 -10.68 13.11 4.89
C CYS A 9 -11.70 12.01 4.58
N ARG A 10 -12.46 11.57 5.58
CA ARG A 10 -13.52 10.57 5.36
C ARG A 10 -14.75 11.12 4.65
N GLU A 11 -14.99 12.42 4.73
CA GLU A 11 -16.17 13.04 4.14
C GLU A 11 -15.99 13.27 2.63
N CYS A 12 -14.84 13.84 2.22
CA CYS A 12 -14.64 14.23 0.82
C CYS A 12 -13.52 13.46 0.11
N GLY A 13 -12.83 12.53 0.79
CA GLY A 13 -11.74 11.76 0.21
C GLY A 13 -10.45 12.53 -0.04
N ALA A 14 -10.39 13.83 0.26
CA ALA A 14 -9.20 14.64 0.04
C ALA A 14 -8.02 14.12 0.86
N VAL A 15 -6.88 13.92 0.21
CA VAL A 15 -5.60 13.55 0.82
C VAL A 15 -4.78 14.80 1.05
N ASP A 16 -4.07 14.85 2.16
CA ASP A 16 -3.18 15.96 2.48
C ASP A 16 -1.89 15.84 1.67
N THR A 17 -1.71 16.75 0.72
CA THR A 17 -0.60 16.73 -0.24
C THR A 17 0.40 17.84 0.02
N CYS A 18 1.62 17.65 -0.46
CA CYS A 18 2.67 18.65 -0.43
C CYS A 18 2.36 19.76 -1.45
N PRO A 19 2.38 21.04 -1.05
CA PRO A 19 2.12 22.14 -1.97
C PRO A 19 3.18 22.28 -3.06
N ASN A 20 4.39 21.74 -2.85
CA ASN A 20 5.50 21.90 -3.78
C ASN A 20 5.70 20.69 -4.70
N CYS A 21 5.19 19.49 -4.31
CA CYS A 21 5.51 18.23 -5.01
C CYS A 21 4.27 17.45 -5.44
N ASP A 22 3.09 17.89 -5.02
CA ASP A 22 1.79 17.23 -5.28
C ASP A 22 1.76 15.74 -4.89
N ILE A 23 2.56 15.36 -3.90
CA ILE A 23 2.57 14.02 -3.31
C ILE A 23 2.00 14.03 -1.90
N SER A 24 1.47 12.91 -1.47
CA SER A 24 0.95 12.78 -0.10
C SER A 24 2.02 13.06 0.95
N LEU A 25 1.66 13.86 1.94
CA LEU A 25 2.51 14.08 3.10
C LEU A 25 2.49 12.87 4.03
N THR A 26 3.64 12.54 4.60
CA THR A 26 3.79 11.43 5.53
C THR A 26 3.75 11.93 6.97
N LEU A 27 2.96 11.27 7.81
CA LEU A 27 2.87 11.56 9.24
C LEU A 27 4.09 11.00 10.00
N HIS A 28 4.76 11.85 10.73
CA HIS A 28 5.81 11.52 11.69
C HIS A 28 5.28 11.74 13.12
N MET A 29 5.07 10.63 13.85
CA MET A 29 4.47 10.68 15.20
C MET A 29 5.44 11.21 16.27
N ASP A 30 6.73 10.95 16.11
CA ASP A 30 7.80 11.42 16.99
C ASP A 30 7.93 12.95 17.00
N THR A 31 7.80 13.58 15.84
CA THR A 31 7.81 15.05 15.70
C THR A 31 6.41 15.67 15.66
N LYS A 32 5.33 14.87 15.57
CA LYS A 32 3.94 15.29 15.39
C LYS A 32 3.75 16.20 14.18
N THR A 33 4.43 15.91 13.08
CA THR A 33 4.40 16.71 11.85
C THR A 33 4.05 15.86 10.63
N MET A 34 3.56 16.54 9.59
CA MET A 34 3.38 16.01 8.24
C MET A 34 4.56 16.44 7.38
N ASN A 35 5.30 15.50 6.81
CA ASN A 35 6.54 15.78 6.08
C ASN A 35 6.48 15.29 4.63
N CYS A 36 7.02 16.07 3.72
CA CYS A 36 7.30 15.66 2.35
C CYS A 36 8.70 15.06 2.27
N HIS A 37 8.79 13.80 1.85
CA HIS A 37 10.09 13.12 1.68
C HIS A 37 10.86 13.53 0.41
N TYR A 38 10.26 14.36 -0.46
CA TYR A 38 10.91 14.86 -1.67
C TYR A 38 11.59 16.20 -1.44
N CYS A 39 10.85 17.20 -0.98
CA CYS A 39 11.40 18.57 -0.82
C CYS A 39 11.68 18.95 0.64
N GLY A 40 11.35 18.10 1.61
CA GLY A 40 11.53 18.40 3.03
C GLY A 40 10.48 19.37 3.60
N PHE A 41 9.41 19.71 2.83
CA PHE A 41 8.33 20.52 3.35
C PHE A 41 7.73 19.86 4.60
N THR A 42 7.51 20.65 5.64
CA THR A 42 6.96 20.19 6.92
C THR A 42 5.84 21.12 7.35
N LYS A 43 4.76 20.55 7.86
CA LYS A 43 3.66 21.29 8.48
C LYS A 43 3.09 20.53 9.68
N ASP A 44 2.31 21.23 10.49
CA ASP A 44 1.57 20.60 11.59
C ASP A 44 0.48 19.67 11.08
N ILE A 45 0.08 18.73 11.94
CA ILE A 45 -0.99 17.78 11.65
C ILE A 45 -2.32 18.55 11.51
N PRO A 46 -3.04 18.45 10.37
CA PRO A 46 -4.28 19.16 10.19
C PRO A 46 -5.39 18.59 11.09
N HIS A 47 -6.01 19.45 11.87
CA HIS A 47 -7.18 19.09 12.70
C HIS A 47 -8.49 19.09 11.92
N VAL A 48 -8.50 19.79 10.79
CA VAL A 48 -9.66 19.93 9.89
C VAL A 48 -9.22 19.69 8.45
N CYS A 49 -10.12 19.19 7.63
CA CYS A 49 -9.86 18.98 6.21
C CYS A 49 -9.68 20.34 5.51
N PRO A 50 -8.59 20.58 4.78
CA PRO A 50 -8.38 21.83 4.06
C PRO A 50 -9.37 22.02 2.91
N ASN A 51 -10.00 20.94 2.42
CA ASN A 51 -10.93 21.00 1.30
C ASN A 51 -12.39 21.23 1.73
N CYS A 52 -12.89 20.51 2.75
CA CYS A 52 -14.30 20.56 3.16
C CYS A 52 -14.51 21.00 4.62
N SER A 53 -13.46 21.41 5.32
CA SER A 53 -13.47 21.84 6.73
C SER A 53 -14.03 20.82 7.72
N SER A 54 -14.23 19.57 7.31
CA SER A 54 -14.65 18.49 8.20
C SER A 54 -13.55 18.14 9.20
N ARG A 55 -13.96 17.76 10.42
CA ARG A 55 -13.07 17.22 11.45
C ARG A 55 -12.78 15.72 11.29
N SER A 56 -13.29 15.10 10.24
CA SER A 56 -13.16 13.66 9.96
C SER A 56 -11.85 13.30 9.27
N MET A 57 -10.74 13.99 9.57
CA MET A 57 -9.41 13.60 9.10
C MET A 57 -8.98 12.30 9.77
N ARG A 58 -8.54 11.35 8.96
CA ARG A 58 -8.00 10.07 9.42
C ARG A 58 -6.61 9.85 8.82
N TYR A 59 -5.76 9.28 9.64
CA TYR A 59 -4.40 8.93 9.25
C TYR A 59 -4.41 7.50 8.72
N TYR A 60 -4.11 7.36 7.44
CA TYR A 60 -4.06 6.09 6.74
C TYR A 60 -2.64 5.62 6.55
N GLY A 61 -2.46 4.37 6.62
CA GLY A 61 -1.22 3.67 6.64
C GLY A 61 -1.18 2.88 7.93
N THR A 62 -1.77 1.70 7.86
CA THR A 62 -1.62 0.74 8.93
C THR A 62 -0.18 0.27 8.86
N GLY A 63 0.70 0.91 9.62
CA GLY A 63 2.03 0.35 9.84
C GLY A 63 1.85 -1.06 10.42
N THR A 64 2.73 -1.98 10.06
CA THR A 64 2.70 -3.36 10.57
C THR A 64 2.64 -3.42 12.09
N GLN A 65 3.23 -2.44 12.79
CA GLN A 65 3.14 -2.34 14.25
C GLN A 65 1.69 -2.13 14.72
N LYS A 66 0.96 -1.19 14.13
CA LYS A 66 -0.42 -0.94 14.52
C LYS A 66 -1.32 -2.14 14.22
N ALA A 67 -1.13 -2.78 13.08
CA ALA A 67 -1.85 -4.01 12.75
C ALA A 67 -1.53 -5.14 13.74
N TYR A 68 -0.28 -5.25 14.17
CA TYR A 68 0.14 -6.18 15.19
C TYR A 68 -0.59 -5.93 16.52
N ASP A 69 -0.58 -4.68 17.00
CA ASP A 69 -1.21 -4.30 18.26
C ASP A 69 -2.74 -4.55 18.26
N GLU A 70 -3.41 -4.34 17.11
CA GLU A 70 -4.83 -4.63 16.94
C GLU A 70 -5.11 -6.14 16.88
N LEU A 71 -4.26 -6.92 16.19
CA LEU A 71 -4.40 -8.37 16.15
C LEU A 71 -4.16 -9.01 17.52
N GLU A 72 -3.17 -8.53 18.26
CA GLU A 72 -2.88 -9.02 19.61
C GLU A 72 -4.07 -8.78 20.58
N LYS A 73 -4.74 -7.64 20.44
CA LYS A 73 -5.97 -7.36 21.20
C LYS A 73 -7.15 -8.22 20.77
N ALA A 74 -7.30 -8.45 19.45
CA ALA A 74 -8.41 -9.22 18.91
C ALA A 74 -8.23 -10.73 19.16
N PHE A 75 -6.99 -11.21 19.16
CA PHE A 75 -6.62 -12.62 19.30
C PHE A 75 -5.55 -12.81 20.38
N PRO A 76 -5.88 -12.63 21.68
CA PRO A 76 -4.86 -12.62 22.74
C PRO A 76 -4.10 -13.94 22.94
N HIS A 77 -4.61 -15.04 22.40
CA HIS A 77 -3.98 -16.37 22.47
C HIS A 77 -3.23 -16.75 21.18
N ALA A 78 -3.31 -15.94 20.13
CA ALA A 78 -2.62 -16.22 18.88
C ALA A 78 -1.15 -15.80 18.94
N ARG A 79 -0.28 -16.65 18.43
CA ARG A 79 1.14 -16.36 18.27
C ARG A 79 1.31 -15.62 16.95
N ILE A 80 1.79 -14.37 16.99
CA ILE A 80 1.89 -13.50 15.82
C ILE A 80 3.34 -13.25 15.48
N LEU A 81 3.77 -13.62 14.28
CA LEU A 81 5.05 -13.21 13.70
C LEU A 81 4.89 -12.00 12.81
N ARG A 82 5.78 -11.04 12.96
CA ARG A 82 5.82 -9.84 12.13
C ARG A 82 7.03 -9.84 11.21
N MET A 83 6.77 -9.63 9.91
CA MET A 83 7.79 -9.56 8.86
C MET A 83 7.69 -8.26 8.09
N ASP A 84 8.52 -7.31 8.44
CA ASP A 84 8.65 -6.00 7.80
C ASP A 84 10.12 -5.55 7.75
N VAL A 85 10.36 -4.37 7.20
CA VAL A 85 11.73 -3.82 7.06
C VAL A 85 12.42 -3.68 8.42
N ASP A 86 11.68 -3.43 9.51
CA ASP A 86 12.26 -3.24 10.83
C ASP A 86 12.66 -4.57 11.46
N THR A 87 11.85 -5.61 11.29
CA THR A 87 12.13 -6.97 11.82
C THR A 87 13.12 -7.74 10.97
N THR A 88 13.30 -7.38 9.69
CA THR A 88 14.17 -8.10 8.75
C THR A 88 15.51 -7.39 8.47
N ARG A 89 15.91 -6.43 9.29
CA ARG A 89 17.19 -5.69 9.10
C ARG A 89 18.44 -6.55 9.24
N LYS A 90 18.40 -7.54 10.10
CA LYS A 90 19.54 -8.46 10.31
C LYS A 90 19.57 -9.50 9.20
N LYS A 91 20.76 -9.84 8.72
CA LYS A 91 20.96 -10.92 7.75
C LYS A 91 20.42 -12.24 8.33
N GLY A 92 19.62 -12.95 7.55
CA GLY A 92 19.00 -14.23 7.96
C GLY A 92 17.67 -14.09 8.73
N SER A 93 17.28 -12.91 9.23
CA SER A 93 16.02 -12.77 9.99
C SER A 93 14.78 -13.10 9.15
N HIS A 94 14.83 -12.79 7.86
CA HIS A 94 13.75 -13.13 6.93
C HIS A 94 13.51 -14.63 6.84
N GLU A 95 14.58 -15.41 6.66
CA GLU A 95 14.53 -16.87 6.57
C GLU A 95 14.07 -17.50 7.89
N GLN A 96 14.59 -17.01 9.02
CA GLN A 96 14.18 -17.48 10.34
C GLN A 96 12.69 -17.28 10.64
N ILE A 97 12.12 -16.10 10.27
CA ILE A 97 10.68 -15.84 10.45
C ILE A 97 9.85 -16.80 9.61
N LEU A 98 10.27 -17.07 8.37
CA LEU A 98 9.54 -17.97 7.49
C LEU A 98 9.65 -19.44 7.94
N GLU A 99 10.81 -19.84 8.40
CA GLU A 99 11.01 -21.19 8.95
C GLU A 99 10.16 -21.42 10.19
N ALA A 100 10.17 -20.49 11.14
CA ALA A 100 9.32 -20.55 12.33
C ALA A 100 7.82 -20.63 11.98
N PHE A 101 7.36 -19.85 11.01
CA PHE A 101 5.98 -19.92 10.55
C PHE A 101 5.68 -21.26 9.85
N GLY A 102 6.58 -21.77 9.02
CA GLY A 102 6.47 -23.08 8.37
C GLY A 102 6.43 -24.23 9.36
N GLN A 103 7.16 -24.13 10.46
CA GLN A 103 7.17 -25.09 11.57
C GLN A 103 5.97 -24.95 12.52
N LYS A 104 5.00 -24.06 12.19
CA LYS A 104 3.79 -23.78 12.98
C LYS A 104 4.07 -23.23 14.38
N GLU A 105 5.18 -22.51 14.53
CA GLU A 105 5.50 -21.82 15.78
C GLU A 105 4.65 -20.56 15.96
N ALA A 106 3.96 -20.11 14.92
CA ALA A 106 3.00 -19.01 14.95
C ALA A 106 1.72 -19.32 14.17
N ASP A 107 0.66 -18.66 14.59
CA ASP A 107 -0.69 -18.82 14.04
C ASP A 107 -1.00 -17.73 13.00
N ILE A 108 -0.34 -16.58 13.10
CA ILE A 108 -0.51 -15.45 12.19
C ILE A 108 0.86 -14.94 11.73
N LEU A 109 1.03 -14.82 10.41
CA LEU A 109 2.16 -14.09 9.81
C LEU A 109 1.67 -12.74 9.30
N LEU A 110 2.10 -11.67 9.93
CA LEU A 110 1.77 -10.30 9.57
C LEU A 110 2.94 -9.66 8.82
N GLY A 111 2.70 -9.03 7.68
CA GLY A 111 3.77 -8.33 6.99
C GLY A 111 3.31 -7.42 5.86
N THR A 112 4.29 -6.96 5.10
CA THR A 112 4.09 -6.14 3.91
C THR A 112 4.07 -7.01 2.65
N GLN A 113 4.21 -6.40 1.48
CA GLN A 113 4.31 -7.10 0.20
C GLN A 113 5.42 -8.19 0.17
N MET A 114 6.35 -8.16 1.12
CA MET A 114 7.42 -9.17 1.22
C MET A 114 6.87 -10.58 1.43
N ILE A 115 5.76 -10.73 2.19
CA ILE A 115 5.13 -12.04 2.43
C ILE A 115 4.34 -12.56 1.23
N ALA A 116 4.06 -11.72 0.22
CA ALA A 116 3.36 -12.15 -0.98
C ALA A 116 4.26 -12.93 -1.95
N LYS A 117 5.58 -12.79 -1.86
CA LYS A 117 6.53 -13.36 -2.81
C LYS A 117 7.16 -14.66 -2.31
N GLY A 118 7.08 -15.70 -3.14
CA GLY A 118 7.89 -16.91 -2.98
C GLY A 118 7.56 -17.84 -1.82
N LEU A 119 6.55 -17.54 -1.02
CA LEU A 119 6.21 -18.34 0.15
C LEU A 119 5.16 -19.39 -0.20
N ASP A 120 5.38 -20.61 0.21
CA ASP A 120 4.44 -21.70 0.07
C ASP A 120 4.17 -22.35 1.44
N PHE A 121 2.99 -22.04 1.99
CA PHE A 121 2.55 -22.59 3.25
C PHE A 121 1.23 -23.35 3.03
N PRO A 122 1.25 -24.68 2.93
CA PRO A 122 0.07 -25.48 2.57
C PRO A 122 -1.04 -25.42 3.62
N ASP A 123 -0.71 -25.05 4.85
CA ASP A 123 -1.67 -24.97 5.94
C ASP A 123 -2.35 -23.60 6.09
N VAL A 124 -2.00 -22.61 5.26
CA VAL A 124 -2.64 -21.29 5.28
C VAL A 124 -4.04 -21.38 4.67
N THR A 125 -5.04 -21.16 5.50
CA THR A 125 -6.46 -21.20 5.11
C THR A 125 -7.07 -19.81 4.92
N LEU A 126 -6.45 -18.76 5.48
CA LEU A 126 -6.94 -17.39 5.36
C LEU A 126 -5.81 -16.43 5.00
N VAL A 127 -6.05 -15.60 4.00
CA VAL A 127 -5.17 -14.47 3.67
C VAL A 127 -5.97 -13.17 3.72
N GLY A 128 -5.51 -12.21 4.50
CA GLY A 128 -6.12 -10.89 4.66
C GLY A 128 -5.27 -9.79 4.03
N VAL A 129 -5.86 -9.00 3.12
CA VAL A 129 -5.28 -7.76 2.62
C VAL A 129 -5.95 -6.59 3.33
N LEU A 130 -5.25 -5.99 4.29
CA LEU A 130 -5.80 -4.95 5.17
C LEU A 130 -6.05 -3.62 4.46
N ASN A 131 -5.36 -3.35 3.36
CA ASN A 131 -5.55 -2.13 2.57
C ASN A 131 -5.01 -2.32 1.15
N ALA A 132 -5.91 -2.46 0.18
CA ALA A 132 -5.56 -2.54 -1.23
C ALA A 132 -5.38 -1.15 -1.87
N ASP A 133 -5.98 -0.11 -1.28
CA ASP A 133 -6.02 1.24 -1.87
C ASP A 133 -4.66 1.94 -1.87
N THR A 134 -3.79 1.60 -0.93
CA THR A 134 -2.44 2.20 -0.87
C THR A 134 -1.66 1.97 -2.16
N ALA A 135 -1.78 0.79 -2.77
CA ALA A 135 -1.11 0.49 -4.02
C ALA A 135 -1.83 1.12 -5.23
N LEU A 136 -3.17 1.16 -5.20
CA LEU A 136 -3.98 1.77 -6.25
C LEU A 136 -3.77 3.28 -6.40
N ASN A 137 -3.57 3.98 -5.27
CA ASN A 137 -3.46 5.44 -5.24
C ASN A 137 -2.02 5.95 -5.38
N LEU A 138 -1.08 5.11 -5.79
CA LEU A 138 0.26 5.58 -6.13
C LEU A 138 0.21 6.40 -7.43
N PRO A 139 0.95 7.53 -7.52
CA PRO A 139 1.03 8.35 -8.72
C PRO A 139 1.93 7.70 -9.79
N ASP A 140 1.53 6.53 -10.26
CA ASP A 140 2.24 5.73 -11.27
C ASP A 140 1.17 5.09 -12.17
N PHE A 141 1.30 5.24 -13.47
CA PHE A 141 0.37 4.64 -14.44
C PHE A 141 0.26 3.11 -14.31
N ARG A 142 1.21 2.45 -13.65
CA ARG A 142 1.22 1.02 -13.37
C ARG A 142 0.60 0.64 -12.03
N SER A 143 0.01 1.58 -11.31
CA SER A 143 -0.53 1.31 -9.97
C SER A 143 -1.61 0.23 -9.98
N SER A 144 -2.50 0.26 -10.96
CA SER A 144 -3.54 -0.76 -11.16
C SER A 144 -2.97 -2.13 -11.50
N GLU A 145 -1.99 -2.18 -12.40
CA GLU A 145 -1.27 -3.41 -12.77
C GLU A 145 -0.58 -4.03 -11.55
N ARG A 146 0.17 -3.21 -10.80
CA ARG A 146 0.85 -3.68 -9.58
C ARG A 146 -0.12 -4.19 -8.52
N THR A 147 -1.26 -3.53 -8.39
CA THR A 147 -2.31 -3.96 -7.45
C THR A 147 -2.92 -5.28 -7.90
N PHE A 148 -3.28 -5.41 -9.18
CA PHE A 148 -3.78 -6.67 -9.74
C PHE A 148 -2.79 -7.81 -9.52
N GLN A 149 -1.51 -7.62 -9.86
CA GLN A 149 -0.45 -8.61 -9.66
C GLN A 149 -0.31 -9.02 -8.19
N LEU A 150 -0.30 -8.05 -7.27
CA LEU A 150 -0.21 -8.32 -5.85
C LEU A 150 -1.39 -9.12 -5.35
N LEU A 151 -2.61 -8.71 -5.68
CA LEU A 151 -3.84 -9.37 -5.23
C LEU A 151 -3.97 -10.81 -5.78
N THR A 152 -3.64 -11.00 -7.06
CA THR A 152 -3.61 -12.34 -7.68
C THR A 152 -2.56 -13.24 -7.03
N GLN A 153 -1.38 -12.69 -6.72
CA GLN A 153 -0.30 -13.42 -6.07
C GLN A 153 -0.68 -13.85 -4.65
N VAL A 154 -1.33 -12.95 -3.91
CA VAL A 154 -1.84 -13.20 -2.57
C VAL A 154 -2.99 -14.22 -2.59
N ALA A 155 -3.90 -14.11 -3.56
CA ALA A 155 -5.01 -15.05 -3.71
C ALA A 155 -4.54 -16.49 -3.94
N GLY A 156 -3.45 -16.68 -4.66
CA GLY A 156 -2.83 -17.99 -4.88
C GLY A 156 -2.14 -18.60 -3.64
N ARG A 157 -2.18 -17.95 -2.47
CA ARG A 157 -1.56 -18.45 -1.23
C ARG A 157 -2.54 -19.11 -0.27
N ALA A 158 -3.83 -18.83 -0.40
CA ALA A 158 -4.85 -19.46 0.44
C ALA A 158 -5.35 -20.76 -0.19
N GLY A 159 -5.56 -21.80 0.65
CA GLY A 159 -6.22 -23.02 0.22
C GLY A 159 -5.40 -23.87 -0.73
N ARG A 160 -4.36 -24.50 -0.21
CA ARG A 160 -3.60 -25.53 -0.91
C ARG A 160 -3.82 -26.89 -0.26
N ALA A 161 -3.53 -27.92 -1.01
CA ALA A 161 -3.86 -29.31 -0.67
C ALA A 161 -5.37 -29.50 -0.51
N ASP A 162 -5.84 -30.20 0.51
CA ASP A 162 -7.24 -30.54 0.73
C ASP A 162 -8.03 -29.48 1.54
N LYS A 163 -7.45 -28.27 1.75
CA LYS A 163 -8.08 -27.22 2.54
C LYS A 163 -8.61 -26.11 1.67
N GLU A 164 -9.89 -25.76 1.84
CA GLU A 164 -10.45 -24.55 1.25
C GLU A 164 -9.78 -23.30 1.84
N GLY A 165 -9.33 -22.40 0.97
CA GLY A 165 -8.72 -21.15 1.36
C GLY A 165 -9.64 -19.96 1.10
N GLN A 166 -9.60 -18.99 2.02
CA GLN A 166 -10.32 -17.73 1.87
C GLN A 166 -9.35 -16.58 1.72
N VAL A 167 -9.72 -15.61 0.87
CA VAL A 167 -9.00 -14.36 0.72
C VAL A 167 -9.95 -13.19 0.99
N LEU A 168 -9.59 -12.38 1.97
CA LEU A 168 -10.33 -11.17 2.32
C LEU A 168 -9.53 -9.95 1.88
N ILE A 169 -10.13 -9.12 1.04
CA ILE A 169 -9.52 -7.89 0.55
C ILE A 169 -10.33 -6.70 1.07
N GLN A 170 -9.69 -5.87 1.89
CA GLN A 170 -10.30 -4.63 2.35
C GLN A 170 -9.90 -3.48 1.42
N SER A 171 -10.90 -2.74 0.92
CA SER A 171 -10.73 -1.57 0.05
C SER A 171 -11.86 -0.58 0.24
N TYR A 172 -11.57 0.72 0.10
CA TYR A 172 -12.57 1.79 0.00
C TYR A 172 -13.21 1.86 -1.40
N ASN A 173 -12.52 1.32 -2.41
CA ASN A 173 -13.02 1.20 -3.78
C ASN A 173 -13.04 -0.26 -4.24
N PRO A 174 -13.91 -1.11 -3.68
CA PRO A 174 -13.95 -2.55 -3.97
C PRO A 174 -14.36 -2.86 -5.42
N HIS A 175 -15.00 -1.91 -6.10
CA HIS A 175 -15.43 -2.04 -7.51
C HIS A 175 -14.37 -1.55 -8.51
N HIS A 176 -13.18 -1.17 -8.05
CA HIS A 176 -12.09 -0.85 -8.97
C HIS A 176 -11.75 -2.06 -9.84
N TYR A 177 -11.64 -1.85 -11.17
CA TYR A 177 -11.44 -2.95 -12.13
C TYR A 177 -10.27 -3.88 -11.78
N ALA A 178 -9.15 -3.35 -11.26
CA ALA A 178 -8.00 -4.16 -10.85
C ALA A 178 -8.35 -5.15 -9.72
N ILE A 179 -9.22 -4.75 -8.77
CA ILE A 179 -9.70 -5.62 -7.68
C ILE A 179 -10.72 -6.63 -8.22
N GLU A 180 -11.64 -6.18 -9.08
CA GLU A 180 -12.68 -7.04 -9.67
C GLU A 180 -12.08 -8.16 -10.51
N PHE A 181 -11.11 -7.85 -11.38
CA PHE A 181 -10.42 -8.86 -12.19
C PHE A 181 -9.54 -9.77 -11.33
N ALA A 182 -8.86 -9.23 -10.31
CA ALA A 182 -8.07 -10.05 -9.39
C ALA A 182 -8.94 -11.04 -8.61
N ARG A 183 -10.13 -10.62 -8.16
CA ARG A 183 -11.11 -11.49 -7.49
C ARG A 183 -11.54 -12.66 -8.37
N LYS A 184 -11.67 -12.45 -9.68
CA LYS A 184 -12.05 -13.47 -10.67
C LYS A 184 -10.84 -14.25 -11.18
N GLN A 185 -9.63 -13.86 -10.83
CA GLN A 185 -8.37 -14.34 -11.42
C GLN A 185 -8.35 -14.22 -12.95
N ASP A 186 -9.03 -13.20 -13.48
CA ASP A 186 -9.19 -12.94 -14.90
C ASP A 186 -8.05 -12.03 -15.41
N TYR A 187 -6.94 -12.64 -15.78
CA TYR A 187 -5.79 -11.93 -16.33
C TYR A 187 -6.10 -11.34 -17.73
N GLU A 188 -6.78 -12.08 -18.58
CA GLU A 188 -7.05 -11.62 -19.95
C GLU A 188 -8.00 -10.43 -19.96
N GLY A 189 -9.06 -10.46 -19.14
CA GLY A 189 -9.95 -9.33 -18.96
C GLY A 189 -9.24 -8.11 -18.41
N PHE A 190 -8.40 -8.28 -17.39
CA PHE A 190 -7.57 -7.22 -16.85
C PHE A 190 -6.64 -6.64 -17.91
N PHE A 191 -5.90 -7.49 -18.61
CA PHE A 191 -4.94 -7.06 -19.66
C PHE A 191 -5.63 -6.23 -20.74
N ASN A 192 -6.73 -6.72 -21.29
CA ASN A 192 -7.47 -6.03 -22.33
C ASN A 192 -8.00 -4.66 -21.86
N HIS A 193 -8.52 -4.60 -20.64
CA HIS A 193 -9.01 -3.34 -20.05
C HIS A 193 -7.88 -2.34 -19.83
N GLU A 194 -6.81 -2.76 -19.18
CA GLU A 194 -5.63 -1.93 -18.86
C GLU A 194 -4.96 -1.40 -20.13
N MET A 195 -4.80 -2.25 -21.15
CA MET A 195 -4.17 -1.87 -22.40
C MET A 195 -5.00 -0.86 -23.18
N ASN A 196 -6.33 -0.98 -23.16
CA ASN A 196 -7.22 0.02 -23.75
C ASN A 196 -7.08 1.38 -23.06
N LEU A 197 -7.06 1.40 -21.73
CA LEU A 197 -6.84 2.65 -20.97
C LEU A 197 -5.49 3.29 -21.30
N ARG A 198 -4.41 2.51 -21.34
CA ARG A 198 -3.08 3.01 -21.68
C ARG A 198 -3.02 3.61 -23.07
N ARG A 199 -3.70 2.98 -24.04
CA ARG A 199 -3.79 3.52 -25.40
C ARG A 199 -4.50 4.87 -25.42
N GLN A 200 -5.64 4.99 -24.73
CA GLN A 200 -6.43 6.21 -24.67
C GLN A 200 -5.71 7.35 -23.96
N LEU A 201 -4.98 7.03 -22.90
CA LEU A 201 -4.29 8.00 -22.05
C LEU A 201 -2.85 8.32 -22.49
N GLY A 202 -2.36 7.72 -23.56
CA GLY A 202 -1.02 7.99 -24.06
C GLY A 202 0.11 7.38 -23.21
N TYR A 203 -0.14 6.20 -22.60
CA TYR A 203 0.85 5.52 -21.77
C TYR A 203 1.58 4.37 -22.48
N PRO A 204 2.75 3.95 -21.98
CA PRO A 204 3.43 2.76 -22.46
C PRO A 204 2.54 1.51 -22.37
N PRO A 205 2.68 0.57 -23.33
CA PRO A 205 3.69 0.46 -24.38
C PRO A 205 3.35 1.19 -25.68
N TYR A 206 2.20 1.85 -25.76
CA TYR A 206 1.76 2.53 -26.99
C TYR A 206 2.52 3.83 -27.24
N TYR A 207 2.96 4.49 -26.18
CA TYR A 207 3.68 5.76 -26.22
C TYR A 207 4.92 5.70 -25.35
N PHE A 208 5.91 6.48 -25.70
CA PHE A 208 7.08 6.69 -24.84
C PHE A 208 6.83 7.88 -23.93
N THR A 209 7.07 7.70 -22.64
CA THR A 209 6.95 8.78 -21.65
C THR A 209 8.28 8.99 -20.96
N VAL A 210 8.67 10.26 -20.78
CA VAL A 210 9.85 10.65 -20.02
C VAL A 210 9.37 11.58 -18.89
N GLY A 211 9.63 11.18 -17.65
CA GLY A 211 9.37 12.01 -16.47
C GLY A 211 10.62 12.80 -16.11
N LEU A 212 10.53 14.12 -16.14
CA LEU A 212 11.57 15.02 -15.64
C LEU A 212 11.07 15.65 -14.33
N THR A 213 11.77 15.39 -13.24
CA THR A 213 11.46 16.02 -11.95
C THR A 213 12.49 17.09 -11.66
N LEU A 214 12.04 18.33 -11.63
CA LEU A 214 12.85 19.48 -11.23
C LEU A 214 12.41 19.91 -9.83
N SER A 215 13.37 20.18 -8.95
CA SER A 215 13.10 20.70 -7.62
C SER A 215 14.03 21.85 -7.26
N HIS A 216 13.47 22.95 -6.80
CA HIS A 216 14.22 24.10 -6.31
C HIS A 216 13.39 24.82 -5.23
N LYS A 217 14.08 25.55 -4.33
CA LYS A 217 13.41 26.35 -3.28
C LYS A 217 12.68 27.57 -3.83
N ASP A 218 13.10 28.06 -4.99
CA ASP A 218 12.57 29.21 -5.68
C ASP A 218 11.81 28.73 -6.91
N GLU A 219 10.49 28.94 -6.90
CA GLU A 219 9.58 28.54 -7.96
C GLU A 219 9.82 29.32 -9.27
N GLU A 220 10.10 30.63 -9.20
CA GLU A 220 10.37 31.44 -10.39
C GLU A 220 11.64 30.97 -11.11
N PHE A 221 12.66 30.60 -10.34
CA PHE A 221 13.89 30.03 -10.89
C PHE A 221 13.61 28.68 -11.56
N LEU A 222 12.77 27.85 -10.95
CA LEU A 222 12.39 26.54 -11.49
C LEU A 222 11.67 26.69 -12.83
N VAL A 223 10.66 27.54 -12.89
CA VAL A 223 9.87 27.84 -14.10
C VAL A 223 10.77 28.32 -15.24
N LYS A 224 11.70 29.26 -14.95
CA LYS A 224 12.65 29.78 -15.96
C LYS A 224 13.60 28.71 -16.51
N LYS A 225 13.83 27.62 -15.79
CA LYS A 225 14.72 26.51 -16.21
C LYS A 225 13.98 25.33 -16.82
N SER A 226 12.65 25.27 -16.67
CA SER A 226 11.81 24.22 -17.25
C SER A 226 11.34 24.52 -18.68
N TYR A 227 11.52 25.76 -19.12
CA TYR A 227 11.32 26.25 -20.49
C TYR A 227 12.68 26.57 -21.11
#